data_71476b6b4302c6a88b15661e02ee60e3
#
_entry.id   71476b6b4302c6a88b15661e02ee60e3
#
_cell.length_a   1.000
_cell.length_b   1.000
_cell.length_c   1.000
_cell.angle_alpha   90.00
_cell.angle_beta   90.00
_cell.angle_gamma   90.00
#
_symmetry.space_group_name_H-M   'P 1'
#
loop_
_entity.id
_entity.type
_entity.pdbx_description
1 polymer ?
#
loop_
_entity_poly.entity_id
_entity_poly.type
_entity_poly.pdbx_seq_one_letter_code
_entity_poly.pdbx_strand_id
1 'polypeptide(L)'
;MYGIKAIVSKELRRVFKDKKMIMSLFVLPVILVVGLFSLIGLLVKGQMDDVESHAPVVYIMNEPASFETFAGAAGIEGYTVISDTEGFENARAGLYDKSVDLVMLFSDDFEEQVMAGMDELDNIKTPEVELYYNPSEDYSSEARSIYAAYLDAYKQMLLGNRFGNYAAVEMFNVNDNTVQDEDKAAGKMLGTMLPYFITMLIFAGAMGLGVDMIAGEKERGTLATMLLSPVKREQIVLGKVFSLSILAVMSAAVYIISMVIALPMMIKNVGGADALDGMSVNFTGGQIAQMIILID
;
A
#
# COMPACT_ATOMS: atom_id res chain seq x y z
N MET A 1 -46.58 10.51 -14.95
CA MET A 1 -45.18 10.72 -15.41
C MET A 1 -44.79 12.20 -15.55
N TYR A 2 -45.67 13.12 -15.92
CA TYR A 2 -45.32 14.55 -16.11
C TYR A 2 -44.79 15.22 -14.84
N GLY A 3 -45.39 14.94 -13.67
CA GLY A 3 -45.00 15.52 -12.39
C GLY A 3 -43.61 15.11 -11.92
N ILE A 4 -43.23 13.83 -12.08
CA ILE A 4 -41.88 13.33 -11.72
C ILE A 4 -40.79 14.03 -12.56
N LYS A 5 -41.01 14.09 -13.90
CA LYS A 5 -40.06 14.74 -14.82
C LYS A 5 -39.88 16.23 -14.52
N ALA A 6 -40.94 16.90 -14.13
CA ALA A 6 -40.91 18.32 -13.76
C ALA A 6 -40.07 18.54 -12.49
N ILE A 7 -40.26 17.65 -11.48
CA ILE A 7 -39.50 17.71 -10.22
C ILE A 7 -38.01 17.40 -10.46
N VAL A 8 -37.70 16.32 -11.18
CA VAL A 8 -36.32 15.97 -11.55
C VAL A 8 -35.62 17.14 -12.28
N SER A 9 -36.27 17.70 -13.28
CA SER A 9 -35.73 18.84 -14.02
C SER A 9 -35.50 20.08 -13.14
N LYS A 10 -36.40 20.33 -12.20
CA LYS A 10 -36.28 21.42 -11.22
C LYS A 10 -35.04 21.21 -10.30
N GLU A 11 -34.93 20.01 -9.74
CA GLU A 11 -33.84 19.69 -8.80
C GLU A 11 -32.47 19.71 -9.49
N LEU A 12 -32.33 19.07 -10.65
CA LEU A 12 -31.08 19.12 -11.42
C LEU A 12 -30.72 20.56 -11.81
N ARG A 13 -31.68 21.34 -12.32
CA ARG A 13 -31.42 22.73 -12.67
C ARG A 13 -31.03 23.59 -11.48
N ARG A 14 -31.54 23.29 -10.28
CA ARG A 14 -31.18 23.94 -9.04
C ARG A 14 -29.72 23.68 -8.71
N VAL A 15 -29.28 22.42 -8.70
CA VAL A 15 -27.89 22.04 -8.43
C VAL A 15 -26.92 22.67 -9.42
N PHE A 16 -27.21 22.60 -10.72
CA PHE A 16 -26.34 23.17 -11.76
C PHE A 16 -26.35 24.70 -11.86
N LYS A 17 -27.32 25.38 -11.25
CA LYS A 17 -27.33 26.84 -11.16
C LYS A 17 -26.65 27.36 -9.90
N ASP A 18 -26.55 26.56 -8.87
CA ASP A 18 -25.91 26.93 -7.60
C ASP A 18 -24.42 26.62 -7.63
N LYS A 19 -23.59 27.66 -7.76
CA LYS A 19 -22.13 27.51 -7.78
C LYS A 19 -21.57 26.86 -6.53
N LYS A 20 -22.21 27.07 -5.36
CA LYS A 20 -21.78 26.45 -4.10
C LYS A 20 -22.04 24.93 -4.13
N MET A 21 -23.16 24.51 -4.68
CA MET A 21 -23.50 23.09 -4.85
C MET A 21 -22.56 22.41 -5.83
N ILE A 22 -22.27 23.03 -6.98
CA ILE A 22 -21.28 22.49 -7.94
C ILE A 22 -19.91 22.36 -7.30
N MET A 23 -19.47 23.39 -6.58
CA MET A 23 -18.18 23.37 -5.88
C MET A 23 -18.13 22.23 -4.86
N SER A 24 -19.16 22.10 -4.04
CA SER A 24 -19.21 21.09 -2.97
C SER A 24 -19.34 19.65 -3.50
N LEU A 25 -20.09 19.44 -4.58
CA LEU A 25 -20.39 18.10 -5.09
C LEU A 25 -19.36 17.55 -6.08
N PHE A 26 -18.75 18.44 -6.87
CA PHE A 26 -17.89 18.01 -7.97
C PHE A 26 -16.44 18.49 -7.80
N VAL A 27 -16.23 19.71 -7.38
CA VAL A 27 -14.88 20.30 -7.34
C VAL A 27 -14.15 19.95 -6.05
N LEU A 28 -14.81 20.14 -4.91
CA LEU A 28 -14.20 19.89 -3.60
C LEU A 28 -13.74 18.43 -3.42
N PRO A 29 -14.53 17.40 -3.80
CA PRO A 29 -14.06 16.02 -3.72
C PRO A 29 -12.86 15.73 -4.62
N VAL A 30 -12.79 16.31 -5.82
CA VAL A 30 -11.62 16.18 -6.71
C VAL A 30 -10.37 16.70 -6.03
N ILE A 31 -10.45 17.92 -5.48
CA ILE A 31 -9.32 18.56 -4.77
C ILE A 31 -8.93 17.72 -3.57
N LEU A 32 -9.89 17.21 -2.80
CA LEU A 32 -9.62 16.40 -1.62
C LEU A 32 -8.98 15.05 -1.99
N VAL A 33 -9.50 14.35 -3.00
CA VAL A 33 -8.95 13.07 -3.44
C VAL A 33 -7.53 13.25 -3.98
N VAL A 34 -7.34 14.16 -4.93
CA VAL A 34 -6.01 14.42 -5.52
C VAL A 34 -5.03 14.92 -4.46
N GLY A 35 -5.45 15.83 -3.60
CA GLY A 35 -4.61 16.37 -2.52
C GLY A 35 -4.22 15.29 -1.49
N LEU A 36 -5.17 14.46 -1.08
CA LEU A 36 -4.93 13.38 -0.12
C LEU A 36 -3.96 12.34 -0.67
N PHE A 37 -4.18 11.85 -1.89
CA PHE A 37 -3.29 10.85 -2.51
C PHE A 37 -1.89 11.43 -2.80
N SER A 38 -1.81 12.69 -3.20
CA SER A 38 -0.52 13.36 -3.37
C SER A 38 0.23 13.48 -2.03
N LEU A 39 -0.47 13.84 -0.96
CA LEU A 39 0.10 13.93 0.39
C LEU A 39 0.56 12.57 0.91
N ILE A 40 -0.26 11.52 0.74
CA ILE A 40 0.12 10.15 1.11
C ILE A 40 1.38 9.73 0.35
N GLY A 41 1.45 9.98 -0.96
CA GLY A 41 2.62 9.66 -1.75
C GLY A 41 3.89 10.36 -1.27
N LEU A 42 3.80 11.64 -0.89
CA LEU A 42 4.93 12.39 -0.32
C LEU A 42 5.36 11.86 1.05
N LEU A 43 4.40 11.49 1.92
CA LEU A 43 4.70 10.95 3.24
C LEU A 43 5.36 9.57 3.16
N VAL A 44 4.81 8.68 2.31
CA VAL A 44 5.38 7.33 2.09
C VAL A 44 6.79 7.45 1.51
N LYS A 45 6.99 8.33 0.52
CA LYS A 45 8.33 8.59 -0.01
C LYS A 45 9.31 9.04 1.07
N GLY A 46 8.91 10.01 1.90
CA GLY A 46 9.75 10.49 3.00
C GLY A 46 10.13 9.38 3.99
N GLN A 47 9.21 8.46 4.29
CA GLN A 47 9.50 7.29 5.12
C GLN A 47 10.47 6.32 4.43
N MET A 48 10.28 6.03 3.14
CA MET A 48 11.18 5.13 2.40
C MET A 48 12.60 5.72 2.29
N ASP A 49 12.72 7.00 1.96
CA ASP A 49 14.03 7.68 1.88
C ASP A 49 14.74 7.69 3.25
N ASP A 50 13.99 7.82 4.35
CA ASP A 50 14.51 7.79 5.72
C ASP A 50 15.01 6.40 6.10
N VAL A 51 14.24 5.35 5.80
CA VAL A 51 14.63 3.96 6.05
C VAL A 51 15.86 3.57 5.23
N GLU A 52 15.92 3.92 3.95
CA GLU A 52 17.05 3.61 3.07
C GLU A 52 18.34 4.34 3.49
N SER A 53 18.23 5.54 4.06
CA SER A 53 19.38 6.31 4.54
C SER A 53 19.83 5.93 5.94
N HIS A 54 19.06 5.15 6.69
CA HIS A 54 19.38 4.72 8.04
C HIS A 54 20.48 3.66 8.03
N ALA A 55 21.57 3.91 8.75
CA ALA A 55 22.61 2.91 8.99
C ALA A 55 22.13 1.94 10.09
N PRO A 56 21.87 0.66 9.80
CA PRO A 56 21.31 -0.25 10.78
C PRO A 56 22.25 -0.52 11.94
N VAL A 57 21.74 -0.44 13.16
CA VAL A 57 22.45 -0.78 14.39
C VAL A 57 22.29 -2.29 14.65
N VAL A 58 23.35 -3.05 14.36
CA VAL A 58 23.32 -4.51 14.39
C VAL A 58 24.31 -5.07 15.38
N TYR A 59 23.86 -6.03 16.16
CA TYR A 59 24.70 -6.80 17.07
C TYR A 59 24.77 -8.27 16.67
N ILE A 60 25.97 -8.84 16.73
CA ILE A 60 26.22 -10.26 16.39
C ILE A 60 26.83 -10.95 17.59
N MET A 61 26.22 -12.03 18.04
CA MET A 61 26.77 -12.90 19.08
C MET A 61 27.29 -14.19 18.48
N ASN A 62 28.44 -14.66 19.00
CA ASN A 62 29.14 -15.87 18.56
C ASN A 62 29.54 -15.83 17.07
N GLU A 63 30.02 -14.66 16.62
CA GLU A 63 30.41 -14.48 15.21
C GLU A 63 31.48 -15.53 14.80
N PRO A 64 31.21 -16.39 13.80
CA PRO A 64 32.21 -17.34 13.32
C PRO A 64 33.29 -16.63 12.47
N ALA A 65 34.54 -17.11 12.54
CA ALA A 65 35.68 -16.53 11.81
C ALA A 65 35.45 -16.53 10.27
N SER A 66 34.71 -17.52 9.77
CA SER A 66 34.33 -17.58 8.36
C SER A 66 33.32 -16.49 7.97
N PHE A 67 32.44 -16.05 8.91
CA PHE A 67 31.54 -14.93 8.67
C PHE A 67 32.28 -13.59 8.72
N GLU A 68 33.18 -13.39 9.68
CA GLU A 68 34.06 -12.20 9.75
C GLU A 68 34.83 -12.01 8.42
N THR A 69 35.43 -13.11 7.91
CA THR A 69 36.14 -13.09 6.63
C THR A 69 35.21 -12.72 5.46
N PHE A 70 34.03 -13.29 5.44
CA PHE A 70 33.01 -12.99 4.42
C PHE A 70 32.56 -11.53 4.51
N ALA A 71 32.22 -11.05 5.70
CA ALA A 71 31.75 -9.68 5.94
C ALA A 71 32.81 -8.66 5.48
N GLY A 72 34.09 -8.89 5.83
CA GLY A 72 35.19 -8.06 5.36
C GLY A 72 35.36 -8.06 3.84
N ALA A 73 35.20 -9.22 3.18
CA ALA A 73 35.29 -9.32 1.73
C ALA A 73 34.06 -8.70 1.01
N ALA A 74 32.87 -8.75 1.64
CA ALA A 74 31.65 -8.18 1.12
C ALA A 74 31.49 -6.68 1.44
N GLY A 75 32.39 -6.10 2.25
CA GLY A 75 32.30 -4.70 2.69
C GLY A 75 31.14 -4.43 3.63
N ILE A 76 30.74 -5.43 4.43
CA ILE A 76 29.70 -5.28 5.46
C ILE A 76 30.34 -4.65 6.69
N GLU A 77 30.02 -3.41 6.94
CA GLU A 77 30.56 -2.62 8.05
C GLU A 77 29.43 -2.18 9.00
N GLY A 78 29.78 -1.75 10.20
CA GLY A 78 28.85 -1.07 11.11
C GLY A 78 28.09 -1.99 12.07
N TYR A 79 28.42 -3.28 12.16
CA TYR A 79 27.90 -4.15 13.21
C TYR A 79 28.85 -4.26 14.42
N THR A 80 28.30 -4.65 15.56
CA THR A 80 29.04 -4.81 16.82
C THR A 80 29.00 -6.26 17.28
N VAL A 81 30.16 -6.84 17.55
CA VAL A 81 30.25 -8.21 18.07
C VAL A 81 30.09 -8.23 19.58
N ILE A 82 29.28 -9.14 20.09
CA ILE A 82 29.04 -9.37 21.52
C ILE A 82 29.60 -10.74 21.91
N SER A 83 30.25 -10.80 23.08
CA SER A 83 30.87 -12.04 23.56
C SER A 83 30.28 -12.57 24.85
N ASP A 84 29.30 -11.87 25.44
CA ASP A 84 28.72 -12.24 26.72
C ASP A 84 27.17 -12.19 26.69
N THR A 85 26.56 -12.93 27.61
CA THR A 85 25.12 -13.04 27.73
C THR A 85 24.48 -11.72 28.19
N GLU A 86 25.16 -10.90 28.96
CA GLU A 86 24.64 -9.60 29.42
C GLU A 86 24.52 -8.62 28.23
N GLY A 87 25.57 -8.57 27.39
CA GLY A 87 25.52 -7.79 26.15
C GLY A 87 24.41 -8.23 25.19
N PHE A 88 24.19 -9.55 25.08
CA PHE A 88 23.10 -10.09 24.27
C PHE A 88 21.71 -9.67 24.79
N GLU A 89 21.45 -9.81 26.09
CA GLU A 89 20.17 -9.40 26.66
C GLU A 89 19.97 -7.88 26.57
N ASN A 90 21.03 -7.09 26.72
CA ASN A 90 20.96 -5.64 26.53
C ASN A 90 20.65 -5.27 25.07
N ALA A 91 21.30 -5.90 24.10
CA ALA A 91 21.04 -5.68 22.69
C ALA A 91 19.62 -6.10 22.32
N ARG A 92 19.14 -7.22 22.86
CA ARG A 92 17.76 -7.68 22.67
C ARG A 92 16.72 -6.74 23.30
N ALA A 93 17.03 -6.18 24.46
CA ALA A 93 16.18 -5.15 25.07
C ALA A 93 16.14 -3.89 24.19
N GLY A 94 17.25 -3.53 23.54
CA GLY A 94 17.33 -2.42 22.59
C GLY A 94 16.40 -2.51 21.38
N LEU A 95 15.94 -3.72 21.01
CA LEU A 95 14.91 -3.90 19.97
C LEU A 95 13.54 -3.33 20.38
N TYR A 96 13.26 -3.28 21.68
CA TYR A 96 12.00 -2.72 22.19
C TYR A 96 12.04 -1.20 22.32
N ASP A 97 13.21 -0.65 22.70
CA ASP A 97 13.40 0.80 22.84
C ASP A 97 13.92 1.48 21.57
N LYS A 98 14.06 0.71 20.49
CA LYS A 98 14.48 1.15 19.14
C LYS A 98 15.91 1.69 19.06
N SER A 99 16.76 1.32 20.01
CA SER A 99 18.19 1.64 19.98
C SER A 99 18.99 0.61 19.18
N VAL A 100 18.39 -0.53 18.89
CA VAL A 100 18.97 -1.64 18.13
C VAL A 100 17.96 -2.09 17.06
N ASP A 101 18.44 -2.33 15.85
CA ASP A 101 17.60 -2.75 14.73
C ASP A 101 17.59 -4.26 14.54
N LEU A 102 18.72 -4.93 14.77
CA LEU A 102 18.86 -6.38 14.57
C LEU A 102 19.86 -6.97 15.54
N VAL A 103 19.53 -8.15 16.07
CA VAL A 103 20.49 -9.00 16.80
C VAL A 103 20.56 -10.34 16.12
N MET A 104 21.78 -10.78 15.76
CA MET A 104 22.06 -12.10 15.19
C MET A 104 22.78 -12.96 16.22
N LEU A 105 22.32 -14.19 16.34
CA LEU A 105 22.95 -15.19 17.22
C LEU A 105 23.33 -16.40 16.38
N PHE A 106 24.62 -16.68 16.28
CA PHE A 106 25.12 -17.93 15.74
C PHE A 106 25.20 -18.98 16.84
N SER A 107 24.95 -20.26 16.51
CA SER A 107 25.17 -21.36 17.48
C SER A 107 26.63 -21.44 17.90
N ASP A 108 26.90 -21.82 19.15
CA ASP A 108 28.28 -21.82 19.75
C ASP A 108 29.27 -22.68 18.96
N ASP A 109 28.76 -23.76 18.33
CA ASP A 109 29.51 -24.73 17.55
C ASP A 109 29.34 -24.57 16.04
N PHE A 110 28.89 -23.37 15.59
CA PHE A 110 28.56 -23.09 14.19
C PHE A 110 29.71 -23.44 13.22
N GLU A 111 30.92 -22.95 13.50
CA GLU A 111 32.09 -23.19 12.65
C GLU A 111 32.43 -24.69 12.56
N GLU A 112 32.38 -25.40 13.70
CA GLU A 112 32.63 -26.83 13.76
C GLU A 112 31.60 -27.62 12.95
N GLN A 113 30.33 -27.28 13.08
CA GLN A 113 29.25 -27.94 12.36
C GLN A 113 29.31 -27.67 10.86
N VAL A 114 29.66 -26.46 10.45
CA VAL A 114 29.86 -26.13 9.04
C VAL A 114 31.04 -26.89 8.45
N MET A 115 32.13 -27.07 9.23
CA MET A 115 33.36 -27.76 8.79
C MET A 115 33.26 -29.28 8.94
N ALA A 116 32.33 -29.78 9.75
CA ALA A 116 32.12 -31.24 9.93
C ALA A 116 31.86 -31.89 8.59
N GLY A 117 32.70 -32.86 8.23
CA GLY A 117 32.70 -33.48 6.92
C GLY A 117 31.45 -34.33 6.65
N MET A 118 31.27 -34.69 5.38
CA MET A 118 30.19 -35.56 4.90
C MET A 118 30.29 -37.02 5.34
N ASP A 119 31.25 -37.37 6.17
CA ASP A 119 31.52 -38.77 6.53
C ASP A 119 30.44 -39.41 7.41
N GLU A 120 29.53 -38.59 7.98
CA GLU A 120 28.36 -39.07 8.72
C GLU A 120 27.08 -38.39 8.25
N LEU A 121 26.61 -38.77 7.07
CA LEU A 121 25.38 -38.21 6.47
C LEU A 121 24.10 -38.47 7.32
N ASP A 122 24.13 -39.43 8.23
CA ASP A 122 22.95 -39.78 9.04
C ASP A 122 22.75 -38.93 10.30
N ASN A 123 23.68 -38.01 10.64
CA ASN A 123 23.62 -37.24 11.91
C ASN A 123 24.09 -35.78 11.79
N ILE A 124 23.95 -35.18 10.63
CA ILE A 124 24.34 -33.77 10.43
C ILE A 124 23.33 -32.85 11.14
N LYS A 125 23.71 -32.32 12.28
CA LYS A 125 22.99 -31.21 12.89
C LYS A 125 23.28 -29.94 12.06
N THR A 126 22.27 -29.41 11.41
CA THR A 126 22.41 -28.16 10.64
C THR A 126 22.61 -27.00 11.63
N PRO A 127 23.69 -26.22 11.55
CA PRO A 127 23.85 -25.08 12.42
C PRO A 127 22.77 -24.03 12.18
N GLU A 128 22.38 -23.33 13.24
CA GLU A 128 21.29 -22.36 13.22
C GLU A 128 21.85 -20.95 13.39
N VAL A 129 21.24 -20.00 12.72
CA VAL A 129 21.41 -18.55 12.91
C VAL A 129 20.05 -17.97 13.25
N GLU A 130 19.95 -17.41 14.44
CA GLU A 130 18.73 -16.78 14.90
C GLU A 130 18.78 -15.27 14.65
N LEU A 131 17.72 -14.73 14.07
CA LEU A 131 17.55 -13.29 13.82
C LEU A 131 16.47 -12.74 14.74
N TYR A 132 16.84 -11.86 15.65
CA TYR A 132 15.93 -11.14 16.53
C TYR A 132 15.71 -9.74 16.00
N TYR A 133 14.46 -9.38 15.70
CA TYR A 133 14.10 -8.09 15.16
C TYR A 133 12.68 -7.69 15.63
N ASN A 134 12.36 -6.42 15.52
CA ASN A 134 11.04 -5.90 15.86
C ASN A 134 10.22 -5.65 14.58
N PRO A 135 9.25 -6.52 14.22
CA PRO A 135 8.49 -6.36 12.98
C PRO A 135 7.56 -5.14 12.97
N SER A 136 7.41 -4.45 14.11
CA SER A 136 6.63 -3.21 14.20
C SER A 136 7.43 -1.95 13.86
N GLU A 137 8.75 -2.09 13.65
CA GLU A 137 9.67 -1.00 13.34
C GLU A 137 10.28 -1.20 11.94
N ASP A 138 10.18 -0.15 11.13
CA ASP A 138 10.59 -0.19 9.73
C ASP A 138 12.11 -0.41 9.59
N TYR A 139 12.93 0.28 10.40
CA TYR A 139 14.39 0.10 10.41
C TYR A 139 14.82 -1.32 10.78
N SER A 140 14.15 -1.91 11.77
CA SER A 140 14.42 -3.27 12.22
C SER A 140 14.03 -4.31 11.15
N SER A 141 12.91 -4.09 10.48
CA SER A 141 12.45 -4.94 9.38
C SER A 141 13.39 -4.86 8.17
N GLU A 142 13.88 -3.68 7.84
CA GLU A 142 14.84 -3.46 6.75
C GLU A 142 16.21 -4.07 7.09
N ALA A 143 16.73 -3.84 8.31
CA ALA A 143 17.97 -4.47 8.79
C ALA A 143 17.90 -6.00 8.67
N ARG A 144 16.78 -6.60 9.08
CA ARG A 144 16.55 -8.05 8.92
C ARG A 144 16.57 -8.48 7.46
N SER A 145 15.97 -7.70 6.56
CA SER A 145 15.94 -8.01 5.13
C SER A 145 17.34 -7.98 4.51
N ILE A 146 18.12 -6.94 4.81
CA ILE A 146 19.51 -6.78 4.35
C ILE A 146 20.39 -7.93 4.86
N TYR A 147 20.34 -8.22 6.16
CA TYR A 147 21.20 -9.25 6.75
C TYR A 147 20.76 -10.67 6.37
N ALA A 148 19.48 -10.91 6.09
CA ALA A 148 19.03 -12.18 5.51
C ALA A 148 19.64 -12.40 4.11
N ALA A 149 19.72 -11.35 3.28
CA ALA A 149 20.39 -11.45 1.98
C ALA A 149 21.90 -11.70 2.12
N TYR A 150 22.57 -11.07 3.11
CA TYR A 150 23.97 -11.36 3.43
C TYR A 150 24.16 -12.81 3.90
N LEU A 151 23.29 -13.33 4.74
CA LEU A 151 23.33 -14.72 5.19
C LEU A 151 23.12 -15.70 4.02
N ASP A 152 22.26 -15.39 3.08
CA ASP A 152 22.09 -16.21 1.87
C ASP A 152 23.33 -16.20 1.00
N ALA A 153 23.98 -15.03 0.81
CA ALA A 153 25.27 -14.94 0.10
C ALA A 153 26.39 -15.69 0.84
N TYR A 154 26.46 -15.56 2.16
CA TYR A 154 27.39 -16.30 3.01
C TYR A 154 27.20 -17.81 2.90
N LYS A 155 25.95 -18.27 2.94
CA LYS A 155 25.61 -19.68 2.72
C LYS A 155 26.08 -20.19 1.35
N GLN A 156 25.93 -19.40 0.30
CA GLN A 156 26.41 -19.74 -1.04
C GLN A 156 27.95 -19.82 -1.07
N MET A 157 28.65 -18.92 -0.40
CA MET A 157 30.10 -18.97 -0.26
C MET A 157 30.56 -20.24 0.47
N LEU A 158 29.93 -20.59 1.59
CA LEU A 158 30.24 -21.81 2.34
C LEU A 158 30.00 -23.08 1.51
N LEU A 159 28.90 -23.13 0.75
CA LEU A 159 28.61 -24.21 -0.19
C LEU A 159 29.67 -24.30 -1.28
N GLY A 160 30.09 -23.16 -1.86
CA GLY A 160 31.16 -23.09 -2.84
C GLY A 160 32.49 -23.61 -2.33
N ASN A 161 32.87 -23.20 -1.11
CA ASN A 161 34.09 -23.65 -0.45
C ASN A 161 34.07 -25.15 -0.12
N ARG A 162 32.93 -25.69 0.28
CA ARG A 162 32.75 -27.09 0.69
C ARG A 162 32.67 -28.06 -0.49
N PHE A 163 31.97 -27.69 -1.53
CA PHE A 163 31.66 -28.56 -2.66
C PHE A 163 32.46 -28.19 -3.94
N GLY A 164 33.31 -27.17 -3.85
CA GLY A 164 34.06 -26.66 -5.00
C GLY A 164 33.11 -26.17 -6.10
N ASN A 165 33.51 -26.39 -7.36
CA ASN A 165 32.68 -25.98 -8.50
C ASN A 165 31.32 -26.70 -8.60
N TYR A 166 31.00 -27.65 -7.73
CA TYR A 166 29.66 -28.24 -7.68
C TYR A 166 28.57 -27.24 -7.27
N ALA A 167 28.92 -26.20 -6.53
CA ALA A 167 28.01 -25.08 -6.24
C ALA A 167 27.74 -24.19 -7.47
N ALA A 168 28.64 -24.26 -8.46
CA ALA A 168 28.47 -23.60 -9.75
C ALA A 168 27.81 -24.49 -10.82
N VAL A 169 27.54 -25.79 -10.51
CA VAL A 169 26.68 -26.64 -11.33
C VAL A 169 25.25 -26.33 -10.97
N GLU A 170 24.71 -25.29 -11.58
CA GLU A 170 23.26 -25.08 -11.63
C GLU A 170 22.62 -26.31 -12.29
N MET A 171 22.02 -27.19 -11.50
CA MET A 171 21.27 -28.33 -12.02
C MET A 171 20.06 -27.87 -12.86
N PHE A 172 19.54 -26.69 -12.57
CA PHE A 172 18.55 -25.94 -13.34
C PHE A 172 18.51 -24.49 -12.85
N ASN A 173 18.33 -23.58 -13.75
CA ASN A 173 18.13 -22.17 -13.43
C ASN A 173 16.63 -21.95 -13.28
N VAL A 174 16.17 -21.57 -12.08
CA VAL A 174 14.82 -21.08 -11.88
C VAL A 174 14.83 -19.60 -12.26
N ASN A 175 14.62 -19.35 -13.54
CA ASN A 175 14.28 -18.01 -13.96
C ASN A 175 12.82 -17.78 -13.58
N ASP A 176 12.57 -16.94 -12.60
CA ASP A 176 11.26 -16.35 -12.35
C ASP A 176 10.92 -15.46 -13.55
N ASN A 177 10.48 -16.08 -14.62
CA ASN A 177 9.76 -15.39 -15.67
C ASN A 177 8.39 -15.06 -15.09
N THR A 178 8.31 -13.97 -14.35
CA THR A 178 7.04 -13.37 -14.00
C THR A 178 6.42 -12.89 -15.30
N VAL A 179 5.55 -13.73 -15.88
CA VAL A 179 4.55 -13.29 -16.86
C VAL A 179 3.49 -12.56 -16.04
N GLN A 180 3.91 -11.48 -15.39
CA GLN A 180 3.04 -10.58 -14.70
C GLN A 180 2.64 -9.54 -15.73
N ASP A 181 1.38 -9.59 -16.12
CA ASP A 181 0.73 -8.48 -16.78
C ASP A 181 0.71 -7.36 -15.71
N GLU A 182 1.65 -6.43 -15.81
CA GLU A 182 1.86 -5.34 -14.83
C GLU A 182 0.58 -4.52 -14.68
N ASP A 183 -0.18 -4.35 -15.77
CA ASP A 183 -1.51 -3.72 -15.76
C ASP A 183 -2.51 -4.52 -14.89
N LYS A 184 -2.41 -5.85 -14.85
CA LYS A 184 -3.27 -6.69 -13.98
C LYS A 184 -2.84 -6.67 -12.52
N ALA A 185 -1.55 -6.57 -12.21
CA ALA A 185 -1.07 -6.51 -10.83
C ALA A 185 -1.48 -5.19 -10.17
N ALA A 186 -1.24 -4.07 -10.85
CA ALA A 186 -1.74 -2.77 -10.44
C ALA A 186 -3.27 -2.75 -10.37
N GLY A 187 -3.95 -3.33 -11.37
CA GLY A 187 -5.40 -3.47 -11.41
C GLY A 187 -5.98 -4.29 -10.26
N LYS A 188 -5.27 -5.32 -9.77
CA LYS A 188 -5.70 -6.13 -8.62
C LYS A 188 -5.69 -5.33 -7.32
N MET A 189 -4.62 -4.57 -7.06
CA MET A 189 -4.53 -3.72 -5.88
C MET A 189 -5.58 -2.61 -5.91
N LEU A 190 -5.71 -1.94 -7.05
CA LEU A 190 -6.71 -0.89 -7.26
C LEU A 190 -8.13 -1.44 -7.24
N GLY A 191 -8.36 -2.60 -7.85
CA GLY A 191 -9.67 -3.25 -7.89
C GLY A 191 -10.23 -3.65 -6.53
N THR A 192 -9.38 -3.84 -5.51
CA THR A 192 -9.81 -4.09 -4.13
C THR A 192 -10.08 -2.81 -3.34
N MET A 193 -9.28 -1.76 -3.50
CA MET A 193 -9.41 -0.53 -2.72
C MET A 193 -10.37 0.49 -3.34
N LEU A 194 -10.38 0.60 -4.67
CA LEU A 194 -11.19 1.56 -5.41
C LEU A 194 -12.69 1.49 -5.10
N PRO A 195 -13.35 0.31 -5.15
CA PRO A 195 -14.77 0.22 -4.87
C PRO A 195 -15.14 0.69 -3.47
N TYR A 196 -14.27 0.42 -2.49
CA TYR A 196 -14.48 0.84 -1.10
C TYR A 196 -14.47 2.37 -0.97
N PHE A 197 -13.44 3.03 -1.51
CA PHE A 197 -13.34 4.50 -1.47
C PHE A 197 -14.46 5.17 -2.26
N ILE A 198 -14.77 4.66 -3.44
CA ILE A 198 -15.85 5.22 -4.28
C ILE A 198 -17.19 5.09 -3.57
N THR A 199 -17.50 3.92 -3.01
CA THR A 199 -18.76 3.70 -2.26
C THR A 199 -18.85 4.66 -1.06
N MET A 200 -17.77 4.85 -0.32
CA MET A 200 -17.73 5.79 0.81
C MET A 200 -17.99 7.23 0.36
N LEU A 201 -17.37 7.67 -0.73
CA LEU A 201 -17.50 9.03 -1.26
C LEU A 201 -18.92 9.26 -1.84
N ILE A 202 -19.48 8.27 -2.56
CA ILE A 202 -20.86 8.36 -3.07
C ILE A 202 -21.84 8.48 -1.91
N PHE A 203 -21.68 7.64 -0.88
CA PHE A 203 -22.56 7.66 0.28
C PHE A 203 -22.48 9.01 1.01
N ALA A 204 -21.28 9.54 1.21
CA ALA A 204 -21.11 10.87 1.80
C ALA A 204 -21.75 11.99 0.96
N GLY A 205 -21.57 11.95 -0.35
CA GLY A 205 -22.20 12.89 -1.29
C GLY A 205 -23.71 12.80 -1.31
N ALA A 206 -24.25 11.58 -1.36
CA ALA A 206 -25.68 11.33 -1.35
C ALA A 206 -26.35 11.77 -0.03
N MET A 207 -25.70 11.55 1.12
CA MET A 207 -26.19 12.05 2.41
C MET A 207 -26.28 13.59 2.41
N GLY A 208 -25.21 14.27 1.98
CA GLY A 208 -25.19 15.74 1.92
C GLY A 208 -26.29 16.30 1.03
N LEU A 209 -26.48 15.73 -0.15
CA LEU A 209 -27.56 16.09 -1.08
C LEU A 209 -28.95 15.80 -0.53
N GLY A 210 -29.13 14.62 0.08
CA GLY A 210 -30.43 14.21 0.62
C GLY A 210 -30.89 15.16 1.73
N VAL A 211 -29.98 15.56 2.60
CA VAL A 211 -30.27 16.56 3.65
C VAL A 211 -30.65 17.90 3.03
N ASP A 212 -29.89 18.43 2.06
CA ASP A 212 -30.21 19.72 1.45
C ASP A 212 -31.51 19.69 0.62
N MET A 213 -31.81 18.58 -0.06
CA MET A 213 -33.06 18.42 -0.83
C MET A 213 -34.29 18.33 0.05
N ILE A 214 -34.18 17.90 1.31
CA ILE A 214 -35.32 17.77 2.22
C ILE A 214 -35.31 18.91 3.24
N ALA A 215 -34.29 19.09 4.01
CA ALA A 215 -34.16 20.10 5.04
C ALA A 215 -34.07 21.50 4.46
N GLY A 216 -33.30 21.68 3.36
CA GLY A 216 -33.15 22.97 2.70
C GLY A 216 -34.47 23.51 2.09
N GLU A 217 -35.40 22.63 1.62
CA GLU A 217 -36.74 23.08 1.20
C GLU A 217 -37.64 23.44 2.38
N LYS A 218 -37.48 22.75 3.50
CA LYS A 218 -38.20 23.08 4.73
C LYS A 218 -37.79 24.44 5.28
N GLU A 219 -36.48 24.68 5.33
CA GLU A 219 -35.91 25.95 5.81
C GLU A 219 -36.29 27.14 4.92
N ARG A 220 -36.35 26.93 3.60
CA ARG A 220 -36.73 27.97 2.63
C ARG A 220 -38.24 28.15 2.50
N GLY A 221 -39.06 27.38 3.21
CA GLY A 221 -40.52 27.43 3.14
C GLY A 221 -41.12 26.92 1.80
N THR A 222 -40.30 26.42 0.88
CA THR A 222 -40.73 25.96 -0.46
C THR A 222 -41.42 24.61 -0.42
N LEU A 223 -41.27 23.83 0.63
CA LEU A 223 -41.93 22.55 0.84
C LEU A 223 -43.44 22.71 0.92
N ALA A 224 -43.93 23.74 1.64
CA ALA A 224 -45.36 24.03 1.74
C ALA A 224 -46.00 24.36 0.37
N THR A 225 -45.35 25.21 -0.41
CA THR A 225 -45.78 25.57 -1.76
C THR A 225 -45.83 24.35 -2.68
N MET A 226 -44.88 23.43 -2.56
CA MET A 226 -44.84 22.22 -3.36
C MET A 226 -45.94 21.23 -2.99
N LEU A 227 -46.31 21.14 -1.72
CA LEU A 227 -47.41 20.31 -1.24
C LEU A 227 -48.79 20.84 -1.64
N LEU A 228 -48.91 22.15 -1.92
CA LEU A 228 -50.11 22.79 -2.43
C LEU A 228 -50.25 22.68 -3.96
N SER A 229 -49.21 22.22 -4.65
CA SER A 229 -49.25 22.04 -6.11
C SER A 229 -50.13 20.83 -6.50
N PRO A 230 -50.69 20.82 -7.73
CA PRO A 230 -51.56 19.72 -8.21
C PRO A 230 -50.78 18.43 -8.53
N VAL A 231 -49.63 18.21 -7.87
CA VAL A 231 -48.79 17.03 -8.03
C VAL A 231 -49.02 16.07 -6.87
N LYS A 232 -49.21 14.76 -7.15
CA LYS A 232 -49.36 13.75 -6.10
C LYS A 232 -48.10 13.67 -5.23
N ARG A 233 -48.25 13.48 -3.93
CA ARG A 233 -47.13 13.37 -2.96
C ARG A 233 -46.15 12.27 -3.34
N GLU A 234 -46.60 11.13 -3.84
CA GLU A 234 -45.76 10.05 -4.35
C GLU A 234 -44.87 10.50 -5.50
N GLN A 235 -45.38 11.33 -6.41
CA GLN A 235 -44.59 11.87 -7.53
C GLN A 235 -43.51 12.86 -7.05
N ILE A 236 -43.80 13.58 -5.96
CA ILE A 236 -42.81 14.46 -5.33
C ILE A 236 -41.66 13.64 -4.75
N VAL A 237 -41.97 12.59 -3.98
CA VAL A 237 -40.95 11.72 -3.37
C VAL A 237 -40.15 10.99 -4.44
N LEU A 238 -40.81 10.35 -5.39
CA LEU A 238 -40.12 9.66 -6.49
C LEU A 238 -39.27 10.62 -7.33
N GLY A 239 -39.76 11.82 -7.62
CA GLY A 239 -39.00 12.81 -8.34
C GLY A 239 -37.71 13.21 -7.61
N LYS A 240 -37.76 13.35 -6.27
CA LYS A 240 -36.57 13.64 -5.45
C LYS A 240 -35.59 12.45 -5.42
N VAL A 241 -36.10 11.23 -5.24
CA VAL A 241 -35.27 10.01 -5.26
C VAL A 241 -34.54 9.87 -6.60
N PHE A 242 -35.28 10.00 -7.73
CA PHE A 242 -34.62 9.95 -9.04
C PHE A 242 -33.59 11.06 -9.26
N SER A 243 -33.84 12.27 -8.76
CA SER A 243 -32.90 13.36 -8.86
C SER A 243 -31.61 13.06 -8.07
N LEU A 244 -31.77 12.51 -6.85
CA LEU A 244 -30.67 12.08 -5.99
C LEU A 244 -29.85 10.98 -6.68
N SER A 245 -30.50 9.96 -7.24
CA SER A 245 -29.81 8.88 -7.97
C SER A 245 -29.00 9.43 -9.14
N ILE A 246 -29.57 10.28 -9.98
CA ILE A 246 -28.84 10.89 -11.11
C ILE A 246 -27.63 11.70 -10.62
N LEU A 247 -27.78 12.50 -9.57
CA LEU A 247 -26.68 13.29 -9.02
C LEU A 247 -25.61 12.41 -8.36
N ALA A 248 -26.01 11.32 -7.72
CA ALA A 248 -25.07 10.35 -7.13
C ALA A 248 -24.23 9.68 -8.21
N VAL A 249 -24.84 9.23 -9.31
CA VAL A 249 -24.12 8.66 -10.47
C VAL A 249 -23.16 9.68 -11.09
N MET A 250 -23.58 10.92 -11.25
CA MET A 250 -22.69 11.97 -11.76
C MET A 250 -21.53 12.25 -10.82
N SER A 251 -21.76 12.25 -9.51
CA SER A 251 -20.70 12.41 -8.51
C SER A 251 -19.73 11.23 -8.52
N ALA A 252 -20.25 10.00 -8.65
CA ALA A 252 -19.43 8.80 -8.79
C ALA A 252 -18.49 8.87 -10.00
N ALA A 253 -18.99 9.29 -11.15
CA ALA A 253 -18.18 9.47 -12.34
C ALA A 253 -17.03 10.49 -12.10
N VAL A 254 -17.31 11.59 -11.42
CA VAL A 254 -16.29 12.60 -11.06
C VAL A 254 -15.27 12.01 -10.10
N TYR A 255 -15.68 11.20 -9.12
CA TYR A 255 -14.75 10.56 -8.18
C TYR A 255 -13.84 9.55 -8.87
N ILE A 256 -14.36 8.75 -9.79
CA ILE A 256 -13.57 7.81 -10.60
C ILE A 256 -12.51 8.59 -11.41
N ILE A 257 -12.91 9.64 -12.09
CA ILE A 257 -11.97 10.48 -12.87
C ILE A 257 -10.89 11.07 -11.95
N SER A 258 -11.28 11.56 -10.77
CA SER A 258 -10.33 12.10 -9.78
C SER A 258 -9.31 11.07 -9.35
N MET A 259 -9.74 9.84 -9.15
CA MET A 259 -8.89 8.74 -8.71
C MET A 259 -7.94 8.28 -9.81
N VAL A 260 -8.40 8.22 -11.06
CA VAL A 260 -7.57 7.94 -12.23
C VAL A 260 -6.44 8.98 -12.39
N ILE A 261 -6.69 10.23 -11.99
CA ILE A 261 -5.66 11.29 -12.00
C ILE A 261 -4.75 11.19 -10.76
N ALA A 262 -5.31 10.91 -9.59
CA ALA A 262 -4.58 10.95 -8.32
C ALA A 262 -3.60 9.77 -8.15
N LEU A 263 -3.97 8.57 -8.63
CA LEU A 263 -3.15 7.37 -8.47
C LEU A 263 -1.78 7.44 -9.13
N PRO A 264 -1.63 7.84 -10.41
CA PRO A 264 -0.32 8.00 -11.02
C PRO A 264 0.54 9.05 -10.30
N MET A 265 -0.09 10.11 -9.75
CA MET A 265 0.64 11.13 -8.97
C MET A 265 1.17 10.54 -7.66
N MET A 266 0.40 9.70 -6.97
CA MET A 266 0.84 9.02 -5.76
C MET A 266 2.00 8.06 -6.06
N ILE A 267 1.87 7.18 -7.05
CA ILE A 267 2.88 6.21 -7.45
C ILE A 267 4.19 6.91 -7.83
N LYS A 268 4.11 7.97 -8.62
CA LYS A 268 5.27 8.78 -8.99
C LYS A 268 6.00 9.39 -7.78
N ASN A 269 5.26 9.78 -6.76
CA ASN A 269 5.84 10.33 -5.54
C ASN A 269 6.49 9.24 -4.66
N VAL A 270 5.97 8.01 -4.66
CA VAL A 270 6.49 6.89 -3.85
C VAL A 270 7.71 6.25 -4.49
N GLY A 271 7.65 5.90 -5.77
CA GLY A 271 8.68 5.10 -6.45
C GLY A 271 9.60 5.86 -7.40
N GLY A 272 9.47 7.21 -7.50
CA GLY A 272 10.20 7.97 -8.51
C GLY A 272 9.68 7.74 -9.94
N ALA A 273 10.46 8.18 -10.92
CA ALA A 273 10.09 8.01 -12.33
C ALA A 273 10.15 6.54 -12.79
N ASP A 274 11.04 5.77 -12.17
CA ASP A 274 11.31 4.36 -12.54
C ASP A 274 10.18 3.41 -12.11
N ALA A 275 9.43 3.75 -11.04
CA ALA A 275 8.26 2.97 -10.62
C ALA A 275 7.08 3.05 -11.61
N LEU A 276 7.10 4.03 -12.52
CA LEU A 276 6.08 4.16 -13.58
C LEU A 276 6.49 3.48 -14.89
N ASP A 277 7.79 3.22 -15.11
CA ASP A 277 8.26 2.54 -16.33
C ASP A 277 7.79 1.08 -16.41
N GLY A 278 7.42 0.49 -15.26
CA GLY A 278 6.80 -0.82 -15.16
C GLY A 278 5.29 -0.82 -14.85
N MET A 279 4.70 0.29 -14.39
CA MET A 279 3.29 0.37 -14.00
C MET A 279 2.53 1.39 -14.85
N SER A 280 2.21 1.04 -16.09
CA SER A 280 1.29 1.87 -16.88
C SER A 280 -0.15 1.63 -16.41
N VAL A 281 -0.64 2.47 -15.48
CA VAL A 281 -2.06 2.48 -15.10
C VAL A 281 -2.88 3.15 -16.22
N ASN A 282 -2.96 2.47 -17.36
CA ASN A 282 -3.75 2.92 -18.50
C ASN A 282 -5.16 2.35 -18.39
N PHE A 283 -6.05 3.12 -17.79
CA PHE A 283 -7.48 2.77 -17.87
C PHE A 283 -8.00 3.05 -19.27
N THR A 284 -8.38 2.02 -19.98
CA THR A 284 -9.10 2.19 -21.24
C THR A 284 -10.50 2.79 -20.97
N GLY A 285 -10.99 3.61 -21.93
CA GLY A 285 -12.31 4.21 -21.79
C GLY A 285 -13.43 3.20 -21.52
N GLY A 286 -13.25 1.93 -21.96
CA GLY A 286 -14.15 0.82 -21.66
C GLY A 286 -14.12 0.40 -20.19
N GLN A 287 -12.96 0.38 -19.55
CA GLN A 287 -12.80 0.06 -18.12
C GLN A 287 -13.40 1.16 -17.23
N ILE A 288 -13.21 2.42 -17.60
CA ILE A 288 -13.84 3.56 -16.91
C ILE A 288 -15.37 3.48 -17.02
N ALA A 289 -15.89 3.15 -18.20
CA ALA A 289 -17.32 2.95 -18.42
C ALA A 289 -17.87 1.76 -17.60
N GLN A 290 -17.14 0.63 -17.52
CA GLN A 290 -17.50 -0.51 -16.67
C GLN A 290 -17.48 -0.17 -15.19
N MET A 291 -16.52 0.62 -14.71
CA MET A 291 -16.49 1.11 -13.32
C MET A 291 -17.72 1.97 -13.00
N ILE A 292 -18.16 2.81 -13.93
CA ILE A 292 -19.37 3.63 -13.74
C ILE A 292 -20.60 2.74 -13.68
N ILE A 293 -20.70 1.72 -14.53
CA ILE A 293 -21.87 0.80 -14.60
C ILE A 293 -21.92 -0.13 -13.38
N LEU A 294 -20.79 -0.55 -12.80
CA LEU A 294 -20.74 -1.42 -11.62
C LEU A 294 -21.16 -0.74 -10.32
N ILE A 295 -21.24 0.58 -10.31
CA ILE A 295 -21.58 1.40 -9.14
C ILE A 295 -23.08 1.74 -9.15
N ASP A 296 -23.78 1.53 -10.25
CA ASP A 296 -25.22 1.68 -10.41
C ASP A 296 -26.00 0.41 -10.01
#